data_5d066591a485daa90a8b00418327b8c1
#
_entry.id   5d066591a485daa90a8b00418327b8c1
#
_cell.length_a   1.000
_cell.length_b   1.000
_cell.length_c   1.000
_cell.angle_alpha   90.00
_cell.angle_beta   90.00
_cell.angle_gamma   90.00
#
_symmetry.space_group_name_H-M   'P 1'
#
loop_
_entity.id
_entity.type
_entity.pdbx_description
1 polymer ?
#
loop_
_entity_poly.entity_id
_entity_poly.type
_entity_poly.pdbx_seq_one_letter_code
_entity_poly.pdbx_strand_id
1 'polypeptide(L)'
;MSEYLILAETVIYKNDKLTCMNVYNNFRTVAMPAEFNFDMAILCGPKWSVGEHNLRVKAVASNGKEIDLGTAKVNIPHEDFVYNAFLQNIKIVMDYSVSDLTFYVNDNDKEVYSRKYPVLPMLVPQKQDEGIQPEELEKELEKDAQEQPQEEHHEEPVNA
;
A
#
# COMPACT_ATOMS: atom_id res chain seq x y z
N MET A 1 14.12 9.41 19.61
CA MET A 1 14.35 10.06 18.31
C MET A 1 13.15 9.75 17.45
N SER A 2 12.43 10.75 17.05
CA SER A 2 11.30 10.57 16.13
C SER A 2 11.62 11.23 14.80
N GLU A 3 12.54 10.60 14.11
CA GLU A 3 12.77 10.86 12.70
C GLU A 3 11.82 9.94 11.97
N TYR A 4 11.09 10.48 11.02
CA TYR A 4 10.11 9.69 10.28
C TYR A 4 10.44 9.75 8.81
N LEU A 5 10.57 8.57 8.22
CA LEU A 5 10.54 8.38 6.79
C LEU A 5 9.14 7.92 6.42
N ILE A 6 8.47 8.67 5.57
CA ILE A 6 7.16 8.33 5.05
C ILE A 6 7.29 8.07 3.56
N LEU A 7 6.89 6.90 3.11
CA LEU A 7 6.70 6.57 1.71
C LEU A 7 5.21 6.65 1.40
N ALA A 8 4.82 7.34 0.35
CA ALA A 8 3.43 7.49 -0.05
C ALA A 8 3.31 7.54 -1.57
N GLU A 9 2.15 7.21 -2.12
CA GLU A 9 1.91 7.41 -3.56
C GLU A 9 2.02 8.87 -3.95
N THR A 10 1.63 9.77 -3.04
CA THR A 10 1.74 11.20 -3.26
C THR A 10 2.03 11.93 -1.96
N VAL A 11 3.00 12.83 -2.00
CA VAL A 11 3.34 13.75 -0.91
C VAL A 11 3.12 15.19 -1.38
N ILE A 12 2.28 15.92 -0.67
CA ILE A 12 1.97 17.33 -0.94
C ILE A 12 2.36 18.16 0.27
N TYR A 13 3.13 19.22 0.03
CA TYR A 13 3.42 20.23 1.03
C TYR A 13 2.84 21.57 0.60
N LYS A 14 1.87 22.08 1.36
CA LYS A 14 1.20 23.34 1.06
C LYS A 14 0.77 24.04 2.35
N ASN A 15 1.02 25.35 2.45
CA ASN A 15 0.67 26.16 3.60
C ASN A 15 1.16 25.56 4.92
N ASP A 16 2.43 25.18 4.97
CA ASP A 16 3.11 24.54 6.11
C ASP A 16 2.46 23.23 6.60
N LYS A 17 1.67 22.60 5.74
CA LYS A 17 1.02 21.30 6.00
C LYS A 17 1.54 20.24 5.05
N LEU A 18 1.94 19.12 5.65
CA LEU A 18 2.28 17.90 4.95
C LEU A 18 1.04 17.02 4.80
N THR A 19 0.75 16.62 3.58
CA THR A 19 -0.30 15.63 3.27
C THR A 19 0.34 14.46 2.55
N CYS A 20 0.18 13.26 3.10
CA CYS A 20 0.62 12.02 2.49
C CYS A 20 -0.61 11.16 2.16
N MET A 21 -0.75 10.78 0.90
CA MET A 21 -1.86 9.92 0.44
C MET A 21 -1.33 8.52 0.16
N ASN A 22 -2.07 7.50 0.61
CA ASN A 22 -1.74 6.09 0.43
C ASN A 22 -0.33 5.74 0.93
N VAL A 23 -0.14 5.89 2.24
CA VAL A 23 1.16 5.63 2.90
C VAL A 23 1.52 4.16 2.83
N TYR A 24 2.73 3.87 2.38
CA TYR A 24 3.26 2.51 2.31
C TYR A 24 3.74 2.03 3.69
N ASN A 25 3.24 0.88 4.13
CA ASN A 25 3.81 0.11 5.24
C ASN A 25 4.52 -1.15 4.73
N ASN A 26 4.22 -1.54 3.51
CA ASN A 26 4.83 -2.64 2.77
C ASN A 26 4.60 -2.40 1.27
N PHE A 27 5.34 -3.12 0.45
CA PHE A 27 5.11 -3.17 -1.00
C PHE A 27 4.32 -4.43 -1.33
N ARG A 28 3.24 -4.29 -2.08
CA ARG A 28 2.40 -5.42 -2.50
C ARG A 28 2.34 -5.51 -4.00
N THR A 29 2.48 -6.71 -4.53
CA THR A 29 2.39 -6.96 -5.97
C THR A 29 1.72 -8.29 -6.27
N VAL A 30 1.01 -8.35 -7.38
CA VAL A 30 0.39 -9.59 -7.90
C VAL A 30 1.34 -10.36 -8.82
N ALA A 31 2.37 -9.71 -9.33
CA ALA A 31 3.34 -10.30 -10.25
C ALA A 31 4.70 -9.64 -10.11
N MET A 32 5.75 -10.37 -10.46
CA MET A 32 7.12 -9.87 -10.59
C MET A 32 7.62 -10.08 -12.03
N PRO A 33 8.47 -9.22 -12.56
CA PRO A 33 9.00 -8.01 -11.93
C PRO A 33 7.90 -6.95 -11.71
N ALA A 34 7.99 -6.21 -10.62
CA ALA A 34 7.05 -5.16 -10.25
C ALA A 34 7.73 -3.79 -10.21
N GLU A 35 7.02 -2.78 -10.70
CA GLU A 35 7.42 -1.39 -10.64
C GLU A 35 6.60 -0.68 -9.56
N PHE A 36 7.30 0.04 -8.68
CA PHE A 36 6.69 0.87 -7.65
C PHE A 36 7.10 2.32 -7.85
N ASN A 37 6.10 3.18 -7.92
CA ASN A 37 6.26 4.62 -8.01
C ASN A 37 5.74 5.25 -6.73
N PHE A 38 6.52 6.10 -6.09
CA PHE A 38 6.14 6.75 -4.84
C PHE A 38 6.92 8.03 -4.59
N ASP A 39 6.39 8.84 -3.70
CA ASP A 39 7.06 9.98 -3.12
C ASP A 39 7.57 9.65 -1.71
N MET A 40 8.54 10.41 -1.24
CA MET A 40 9.14 10.24 0.07
C MET A 40 9.18 11.57 0.81
N ALA A 41 8.73 11.57 2.06
CA ALA A 41 8.92 12.67 2.99
C ALA A 41 9.88 12.24 4.12
N ILE A 42 10.86 13.07 4.40
CA ILE A 42 11.81 12.90 5.51
C ILE A 42 11.53 14.02 6.50
N LEU A 43 11.02 13.66 7.68
CA LEU A 43 10.73 14.62 8.73
C LEU A 43 11.97 14.78 9.61
N CYS A 44 12.61 15.94 9.52
CA CYS A 44 13.75 16.33 10.34
C CYS A 44 13.19 16.98 11.62
N GLY A 45 13.21 16.26 12.72
CA GLY A 45 12.64 16.71 14.00
C GLY A 45 13.58 17.63 14.80
N PRO A 46 13.17 18.09 15.99
CA PRO A 46 13.84 19.10 16.78
C PRO A 46 15.20 18.69 17.39
N LYS A 47 15.73 17.51 17.01
CA LYS A 47 17.05 17.03 17.46
C LYS A 47 18.15 17.14 16.41
N TRP A 48 17.81 17.69 15.26
CA TRP A 48 18.81 17.95 14.23
C TRP A 48 19.60 19.19 14.63
N SER A 49 20.91 19.12 14.44
CA SER A 49 21.79 20.26 14.74
C SER A 49 21.46 21.46 13.83
N VAL A 50 21.72 22.64 14.35
CA VAL A 50 21.63 23.87 13.55
C VAL A 50 22.67 23.83 12.44
N GLY A 51 22.30 24.20 11.22
CA GLY A 51 23.20 24.27 10.08
C GLY A 51 22.68 23.55 8.83
N GLU A 52 23.60 23.36 7.88
CA GLU A 52 23.33 22.68 6.62
C GLU A 52 23.49 21.16 6.76
N HIS A 53 22.52 20.44 6.24
CA HIS A 53 22.49 18.98 6.17
C HIS A 53 22.38 18.55 4.72
N ASN A 54 23.21 17.58 4.33
CA ASN A 54 23.16 16.96 3.01
C ASN A 54 22.63 15.55 3.14
N LEU A 55 21.33 15.40 2.94
CA LEU A 55 20.67 14.11 3.03
C LEU A 55 20.90 13.31 1.76
N ARG A 56 21.34 12.08 1.90
CA ARG A 56 21.39 11.09 0.83
C ARG A 56 20.49 9.93 1.20
N VAL A 57 19.62 9.54 0.29
CA VAL A 57 18.70 8.43 0.49
C VAL A 57 19.06 7.30 -0.46
N LYS A 58 19.18 6.09 0.10
CA LYS A 58 19.34 4.87 -0.67
C LYS A 58 18.40 3.78 -0.18
N ALA A 59 18.08 2.85 -1.05
CA ALA A 59 17.43 1.60 -0.69
C ALA A 59 18.38 0.43 -0.93
N VAL A 60 18.35 -0.56 -0.04
CA VAL A 60 19.08 -1.81 -0.18
C VAL A 60 18.07 -2.95 -0.18
N ALA A 61 18.04 -3.70 -1.26
CA ALA A 61 17.19 -4.86 -1.40
C ALA A 61 17.77 -6.08 -0.66
N SER A 62 16.92 -7.03 -0.27
CA SER A 62 17.34 -8.26 0.41
C SER A 62 18.35 -9.10 -0.37
N ASN A 63 18.42 -8.95 -1.69
CA ASN A 63 19.44 -9.59 -2.54
C ASN A 63 20.78 -8.83 -2.59
N GLY A 64 20.93 -7.75 -1.80
CA GLY A 64 22.13 -6.92 -1.73
C GLY A 64 22.23 -5.81 -2.78
N LYS A 65 21.25 -5.66 -3.67
CA LYS A 65 21.24 -4.59 -4.67
C LYS A 65 21.01 -3.24 -3.98
N GLU A 66 21.92 -2.30 -4.18
CA GLU A 66 21.76 -0.91 -3.75
C GLU A 66 21.15 -0.04 -4.85
N ILE A 67 20.27 0.86 -4.45
CA ILE A 67 19.56 1.79 -5.32
C ILE A 67 19.71 3.19 -4.71
N ASP A 68 20.37 4.11 -5.41
CA ASP A 68 20.47 5.51 -5.02
C ASP A 68 19.14 6.20 -5.40
N LEU A 69 18.46 6.77 -4.41
CA LEU A 69 17.15 7.40 -4.60
C LEU A 69 17.25 8.92 -4.71
N GLY A 70 18.39 9.50 -4.36
CA GLY A 70 18.65 10.92 -4.50
C GLY A 70 19.16 11.61 -3.24
N THR A 71 19.28 12.93 -3.35
CA THR A 71 19.78 13.78 -2.27
C THR A 71 18.84 14.96 -2.04
N ALA A 72 18.82 15.45 -0.80
CA ALA A 72 18.13 16.68 -0.43
C ALA A 72 19.04 17.53 0.46
N LYS A 73 19.02 18.85 0.24
CA LYS A 73 19.71 19.80 1.13
C LYS A 73 18.68 20.42 2.07
N VAL A 74 19.01 20.45 3.34
CA VAL A 74 18.17 21.01 4.40
C VAL A 74 19.01 22.00 5.20
N ASN A 75 18.44 23.14 5.50
CA ASN A 75 19.07 24.12 6.42
C ASN A 75 18.18 24.27 7.65
N ILE A 76 18.71 23.91 8.82
CA ILE A 76 18.05 24.02 10.11
C ILE A 76 18.51 25.32 10.78
N PRO A 77 17.65 26.35 10.86
CA PRO A 77 18.04 27.67 11.36
C PRO A 77 18.16 27.74 12.89
N HIS A 78 17.45 26.90 13.63
CA HIS A 78 17.46 26.83 15.11
C HIS A 78 16.98 25.46 15.60
N GLU A 79 17.28 25.11 16.84
CA GLU A 79 17.10 23.76 17.43
C GLU A 79 15.64 23.28 17.49
N ASP A 80 14.66 24.18 17.58
CA ASP A 80 13.24 23.82 17.62
C ASP A 80 12.60 23.73 16.24
N PHE A 81 13.40 23.90 15.19
CA PHE A 81 12.89 23.91 13.82
C PHE A 81 12.58 22.50 13.33
N VAL A 82 11.39 22.32 12.78
CA VAL A 82 10.99 21.09 12.12
C VAL A 82 10.97 21.34 10.62
N TYR A 83 11.71 20.55 9.88
CA TYR A 83 11.80 20.67 8.44
C TYR A 83 11.39 19.36 7.77
N ASN A 84 10.77 19.47 6.59
CA ASN A 84 10.41 18.32 5.80
C ASN A 84 11.19 18.35 4.47
N ALA A 85 12.02 17.36 4.25
CA ALA A 85 12.67 17.14 2.96
C ALA A 85 11.81 16.20 2.12
N PHE A 86 11.80 16.40 0.81
CA PHE A 86 10.99 15.62 -0.12
C PHE A 86 11.84 15.07 -1.27
N LEU A 87 11.58 13.82 -1.62
CA LEU A 87 12.00 13.22 -2.87
C LEU A 87 10.72 12.76 -3.59
N GLN A 88 10.56 13.17 -4.83
CA GLN A 88 9.35 12.89 -5.59
C GLN A 88 9.64 12.05 -6.84
N ASN A 89 8.61 11.34 -7.31
CA ASN A 89 8.68 10.51 -8.51
C ASN A 89 9.78 9.43 -8.43
N ILE A 90 9.93 8.82 -7.26
CA ILE A 90 10.87 7.73 -7.08
C ILE A 90 10.29 6.48 -7.75
N LYS A 91 11.13 5.82 -8.55
CA LYS A 91 10.78 4.60 -9.26
C LYS A 91 11.72 3.47 -8.86
N ILE A 92 11.17 2.36 -8.38
CA ILE A 92 11.92 1.15 -8.07
C ILE A 92 11.33 -0.03 -8.82
N VAL A 93 12.19 -0.81 -9.47
CA VAL A 93 11.80 -2.08 -10.10
C VAL A 93 12.37 -3.22 -9.27
N MET A 94 11.50 -4.14 -8.85
CA MET A 94 11.84 -5.31 -8.05
C MET A 94 11.59 -6.58 -8.84
N ASP A 95 12.44 -7.57 -8.63
CA ASP A 95 12.30 -8.93 -9.16
C ASP A 95 11.94 -9.94 -8.07
N TYR A 96 11.78 -11.21 -8.44
CA TYR A 96 11.42 -12.31 -7.53
C TYR A 96 12.42 -12.56 -6.40
N SER A 97 13.65 -12.06 -6.50
CA SER A 97 14.68 -12.26 -5.49
C SER A 97 14.57 -11.29 -4.31
N VAL A 98 13.68 -10.30 -4.40
CA VAL A 98 13.53 -9.24 -3.40
C VAL A 98 12.37 -9.57 -2.47
N SER A 99 12.67 -9.85 -1.20
CA SER A 99 11.68 -10.07 -0.13
C SER A 99 11.43 -8.83 0.72
N ASP A 100 12.37 -7.90 0.72
CA ASP A 100 12.27 -6.64 1.45
C ASP A 100 13.22 -5.58 0.88
N LEU A 101 12.93 -4.33 1.22
CA LEU A 101 13.76 -3.15 0.97
C LEU A 101 14.05 -2.45 2.28
N THR A 102 15.31 -2.14 2.55
CA THR A 102 15.69 -1.26 3.66
C THR A 102 16.08 0.09 3.10
N PHE A 103 15.38 1.13 3.52
CA PHE A 103 15.70 2.50 3.17
C PHE A 103 16.62 3.09 4.23
N TYR A 104 17.65 3.78 3.77
CA TYR A 104 18.64 4.46 4.60
C TYR A 104 18.63 5.95 4.28
N VAL A 105 18.61 6.78 5.31
CA VAL A 105 18.82 8.21 5.21
C VAL A 105 20.15 8.51 5.89
N ASN A 106 21.07 9.07 5.12
CA ASN A 106 22.37 9.51 5.62
C ASN A 106 22.42 11.03 5.61
N ASP A 107 22.99 11.61 6.65
CA ASP A 107 23.33 13.03 6.73
C ASP A 107 24.84 13.16 6.76
N ASN A 108 25.42 13.87 5.79
CA ASN A 108 26.86 14.03 5.66
C ASN A 108 27.61 12.68 5.79
N ASP A 109 27.16 11.66 5.05
CA ASP A 109 27.67 10.28 5.02
C ASP A 109 27.46 9.45 6.30
N LYS A 110 26.79 9.98 7.32
CA LYS A 110 26.42 9.26 8.54
C LYS A 110 24.97 8.81 8.47
N GLU A 111 24.71 7.52 8.72
CA GLU A 111 23.34 7.01 8.85
C GLU A 111 22.64 7.68 10.03
N VAL A 112 21.51 8.31 9.75
CA VAL A 112 20.64 8.96 10.75
C VAL A 112 19.32 8.22 10.93
N TYR A 113 18.90 7.49 9.90
CA TYR A 113 17.67 6.72 9.95
C TYR A 113 17.72 5.53 8.99
N SER A 114 17.13 4.40 9.41
CA SER A 114 16.83 3.31 8.50
C SER A 114 15.50 2.63 8.83
N ARG A 115 14.81 2.15 7.80
CA ARG A 115 13.56 1.41 7.93
C ARG A 115 13.41 0.35 6.86
N LYS A 116 12.98 -0.83 7.31
CA LYS A 116 12.72 -2.00 6.47
C LYS A 116 11.25 -2.07 6.08
N TYR A 117 11.01 -2.31 4.81
CA TYR A 117 9.68 -2.50 4.22
C TYR A 117 9.61 -3.89 3.56
N PRO A 118 8.71 -4.77 4.01
CA PRO A 118 8.54 -6.07 3.36
C PRO A 118 7.91 -5.93 1.98
N VAL A 119 8.32 -6.79 1.06
CA VAL A 119 7.69 -6.99 -0.25
C VAL A 119 6.82 -8.24 -0.16
N LEU A 120 5.51 -8.06 -0.24
CA LEU A 120 4.54 -9.12 -0.04
C LEU A 120 3.83 -9.47 -1.35
N PRO A 121 3.65 -10.75 -1.67
CA PRO A 121 2.75 -11.13 -2.75
C PRO A 121 1.32 -10.74 -2.38
N MET A 122 0.59 -10.16 -3.31
CA MET A 122 -0.84 -9.98 -3.17
C MET A 122 -1.50 -11.30 -3.57
N LEU A 123 -2.14 -11.96 -2.61
CA LEU A 123 -2.99 -13.11 -2.91
C LEU A 123 -4.18 -12.57 -3.72
N VAL A 124 -4.19 -12.85 -5.02
CA VAL A 124 -5.40 -12.69 -5.80
C VAL A 124 -6.37 -13.74 -5.26
N PRO A 125 -7.55 -13.36 -4.74
CA PRO A 125 -8.57 -14.35 -4.44
C PRO A 125 -8.78 -15.15 -5.71
N GLN A 126 -8.43 -16.43 -5.72
CA GLN A 126 -8.91 -17.32 -6.76
C GLN A 126 -10.44 -17.20 -6.62
N LYS A 127 -11.11 -16.67 -7.65
CA LYS A 127 -12.52 -16.95 -7.82
C LYS A 127 -12.58 -18.47 -7.75
N GLN A 128 -13.11 -18.99 -6.67
CA GLN A 128 -13.63 -20.34 -6.72
C GLN A 128 -14.62 -20.24 -7.88
N ASP A 129 -14.26 -20.82 -9.02
CA ASP A 129 -15.22 -21.29 -9.96
C ASP A 129 -16.03 -22.37 -9.20
N GLU A 130 -16.97 -21.90 -8.37
CA GLU A 130 -18.13 -22.68 -8.05
C GLU A 130 -18.83 -22.88 -9.38
N GLY A 131 -18.35 -23.89 -10.07
CA GLY A 131 -19.05 -24.46 -11.20
C GLY A 131 -20.34 -25.07 -10.68
N ILE A 132 -21.34 -24.22 -10.44
CA ILE A 132 -22.73 -24.64 -10.41
C ILE A 132 -22.98 -25.07 -11.84
N GLN A 133 -22.93 -26.38 -12.04
CA GLN A 133 -23.28 -26.94 -13.34
C GLN A 133 -24.73 -26.52 -13.63
N PRO A 134 -25.03 -26.02 -14.82
CA PRO A 134 -26.40 -25.59 -15.17
C PRO A 134 -27.44 -26.67 -14.94
N GLU A 135 -27.05 -27.94 -14.98
CA GLU A 135 -27.91 -29.08 -14.71
C GLU A 135 -28.40 -29.23 -13.28
N GLU A 136 -27.71 -28.65 -12.27
CA GLU A 136 -28.19 -28.69 -10.89
C GLU A 136 -29.25 -27.61 -10.62
N LEU A 137 -29.16 -26.47 -11.30
CA LEU A 137 -30.16 -25.40 -11.20
C LEU A 137 -31.51 -25.81 -11.86
N GLU A 138 -31.49 -26.57 -12.96
CA GLU A 138 -32.71 -27.06 -13.60
C GLU A 138 -33.40 -28.10 -12.74
N LYS A 139 -32.66 -28.95 -12.03
CA LYS A 139 -33.27 -29.97 -11.12
C LYS A 139 -33.89 -29.38 -9.85
N GLU A 140 -33.37 -28.29 -9.31
CA GLU A 140 -33.99 -27.57 -8.20
C GLU A 140 -35.27 -26.84 -8.63
N LEU A 141 -35.27 -26.21 -9.80
CA LEU A 141 -36.45 -25.54 -10.35
C LEU A 141 -37.58 -26.50 -10.71
N GLU A 142 -37.26 -27.72 -11.16
CA GLU A 142 -38.30 -28.75 -11.41
C GLU A 142 -38.88 -29.35 -10.11
N LYS A 143 -38.15 -29.41 -9.04
CA LYS A 143 -38.63 -29.87 -7.73
C LYS A 143 -39.63 -28.90 -7.10
N ASP A 144 -39.34 -27.62 -7.15
CA ASP A 144 -40.21 -26.58 -6.61
C ASP A 144 -41.52 -26.42 -7.40
N ALA A 145 -41.52 -26.81 -8.69
CA ALA A 145 -42.74 -26.78 -9.49
C ALA A 145 -43.72 -27.95 -9.23
N GLN A 146 -43.24 -29.03 -8.57
CA GLN A 146 -44.08 -30.20 -8.25
C GLN A 146 -44.71 -30.19 -6.84
N GLU A 147 -44.31 -29.27 -5.99
CA GLU A 147 -44.83 -29.19 -4.60
C GLU A 147 -45.92 -28.13 -4.35
N GLN A 148 -46.58 -27.61 -5.40
CA GLN A 148 -47.74 -26.73 -5.19
C GLN A 148 -48.98 -27.60 -4.85
N PRO A 149 -49.60 -27.46 -3.66
CA PRO A 149 -50.85 -28.15 -3.32
C PRO A 149 -51.98 -27.59 -4.17
N GLN A 150 -52.74 -28.48 -4.79
CA GLN A 150 -54.01 -28.14 -5.41
C GLN A 150 -54.98 -27.62 -4.34
N GLU A 151 -55.31 -26.34 -4.36
CA GLU A 151 -56.41 -25.79 -3.58
C GLU A 151 -57.74 -26.37 -4.13
N GLU A 152 -58.37 -27.24 -3.35
CA GLU A 152 -59.75 -27.71 -3.60
C GLU A 152 -60.74 -26.53 -3.40
N HIS A 153 -61.36 -26.14 -4.51
CA HIS A 153 -62.51 -25.24 -4.48
C HIS A 153 -63.71 -25.98 -3.88
N HIS A 154 -64.04 -25.65 -2.61
CA HIS A 154 -65.32 -25.99 -2.03
C HIS A 154 -66.35 -24.93 -2.42
N GLU A 155 -67.25 -25.28 -3.35
CA GLU A 155 -68.50 -24.54 -3.58
C GLU A 155 -69.48 -24.83 -2.47
N GLU A 156 -69.86 -23.81 -1.69
CA GLU A 156 -70.99 -23.88 -0.78
C GLU A 156 -72.29 -23.61 -1.58
N PRO A 157 -73.36 -24.43 -1.32
CA PRO A 157 -74.63 -24.20 -1.99
C PRO A 157 -75.44 -23.08 -1.30
N VAL A 158 -75.80 -22.10 -2.13
CA VAL A 158 -76.74 -21.05 -1.76
C VAL A 158 -78.12 -21.67 -1.60
N ASN A 159 -78.67 -21.62 -0.38
CA ASN A 159 -80.11 -21.91 -0.14
C ASN A 159 -80.88 -20.61 0.07
N ALA A 160 -82.07 -20.63 -0.52
CA ALA A 160 -83.15 -19.69 -0.68
C ALA A 160 -83.53 -18.82 0.53
#